data_11434f6596509cabb4a6301a489f679c
#
_entry.id   11434f6596509cabb4a6301a489f679c
#
_cell.length_a   1.000
_cell.length_b   1.000
_cell.length_c   1.000
_cell.angle_alpha   90.00
_cell.angle_beta   90.00
_cell.angle_gamma   90.00
#
_symmetry.space_group_name_H-M   'P 1'
#
loop_
_entity.id
_entity.type
_entity.pdbx_description
1 polymer ?
#
loop_
_entity_poly.entity_id
_entity_poly.type
_entity_poly.pdbx_seq_one_letter_code
_entity_poly.pdbx_strand_id
1 'polypeptide(L)'
;MNQKHGVFPEPGTIRFERLLPGPPERIWDYLTKSELKATWLSAGDVEPRVGGKVEFRFKHSDLSETDEPIPGKYRHMQDGTYFEGKVTEWDPYTKLSYTWGEATGEVSEVTYELIPQKNEKVLLILTHVHLGEDPTVLISVSAGWHTHLVILIDRLEGISPKGFWAVHNKMEEEYERLIGNK
;
A
#
# COMPACT_ATOMS: atom_id res chain seq x y z
N MET A 1 -5.84 -8.29 -14.43
CA MET A 1 -4.98 -8.55 -13.25
C MET A 1 -4.98 -7.34 -12.31
N ASN A 2 -4.70 -6.14 -12.80
CA ASN A 2 -4.51 -4.95 -11.94
C ASN A 2 -5.75 -4.40 -11.21
N GLN A 3 -6.96 -4.82 -11.57
CA GLN A 3 -8.21 -4.42 -10.89
C GLN A 3 -8.78 -5.49 -9.95
N LYS A 4 -8.08 -6.61 -9.76
CA LYS A 4 -8.55 -7.67 -8.86
C LYS A 4 -8.44 -7.23 -7.40
N HIS A 5 -9.44 -7.62 -6.62
CA HIS A 5 -9.39 -7.49 -5.16
C HIS A 5 -8.22 -8.28 -4.59
N GLY A 6 -7.78 -7.88 -3.41
CA GLY A 6 -6.88 -8.68 -2.60
C GLY A 6 -7.52 -10.02 -2.22
N VAL A 7 -6.70 -11.03 -2.05
CA VAL A 7 -7.12 -12.34 -1.58
C VAL A 7 -6.67 -12.54 -0.14
N PHE A 8 -7.39 -13.37 0.60
CA PHE A 8 -7.11 -13.71 2.00
C PHE A 8 -6.64 -15.17 2.05
N PRO A 9 -5.32 -15.43 1.88
CA PRO A 9 -4.78 -16.80 1.84
C PRO A 9 -4.87 -17.52 3.18
N GLU A 10 -4.85 -16.77 4.27
CA GLU A 10 -4.98 -17.25 5.65
C GLU A 10 -5.57 -16.16 6.55
N PRO A 11 -6.04 -16.48 7.77
CA PRO A 11 -6.54 -15.48 8.70
C PRO A 11 -5.52 -14.37 8.98
N GLY A 12 -6.00 -13.12 9.04
CA GLY A 12 -5.15 -11.96 9.32
C GLY A 12 -4.14 -11.60 8.21
N THR A 13 -4.27 -12.17 7.02
CA THR A 13 -3.39 -11.92 5.88
C THR A 13 -4.16 -11.45 4.66
N ILE A 14 -3.69 -10.39 4.02
CA ILE A 14 -4.16 -9.97 2.69
C ILE A 14 -3.01 -9.96 1.69
N ARG A 15 -3.28 -10.39 0.45
CA ARG A 15 -2.32 -10.42 -0.65
C ARG A 15 -2.88 -9.82 -1.92
N PHE A 16 -2.08 -8.97 -2.56
CA PHE A 16 -2.36 -8.38 -3.86
C PHE A 16 -1.31 -8.79 -4.90
N GLU A 17 -1.74 -8.95 -6.14
CA GLU A 17 -0.86 -9.13 -7.29
C GLU A 17 -1.12 -8.04 -8.31
N ARG A 18 -0.06 -7.37 -8.79
CA ARG A 18 -0.14 -6.29 -9.78
C ARG A 18 0.95 -6.47 -10.85
N LEU A 19 0.55 -6.41 -12.10
CA LEU A 19 1.49 -6.42 -13.22
C LEU A 19 1.85 -4.98 -13.58
N LEU A 20 3.08 -4.57 -13.27
CA LEU A 20 3.56 -3.20 -13.38
C LEU A 20 4.47 -3.04 -14.58
N PRO A 21 4.58 -1.82 -15.18
CA PRO A 21 5.64 -1.52 -16.12
C PRO A 21 6.98 -1.46 -15.37
N GLY A 22 7.95 -2.24 -15.85
CA GLY A 22 9.29 -2.33 -15.28
C GLY A 22 10.22 -1.19 -15.72
N PRO A 23 11.51 -1.33 -15.50
CA PRO A 23 12.18 -2.49 -14.88
C PRO A 23 12.00 -2.56 -13.35
N PRO A 24 12.46 -3.65 -12.68
CA PRO A 24 12.37 -3.80 -11.22
C PRO A 24 13.00 -2.65 -10.45
N GLU A 25 14.13 -2.11 -10.92
CA GLU A 25 14.83 -0.98 -10.31
C GLU A 25 13.96 0.27 -10.23
N ARG A 26 13.16 0.53 -11.26
CA ARG A 26 12.23 1.66 -11.27
C ARG A 26 11.14 1.49 -10.22
N ILE A 27 10.59 0.29 -10.08
CA ILE A 27 9.57 0.01 -9.06
C ILE A 27 10.19 0.10 -7.67
N TRP A 28 11.40 -0.43 -7.48
CA TRP A 28 12.15 -0.34 -6.24
C TRP A 28 12.35 1.10 -5.78
N ASP A 29 12.65 2.00 -6.71
CA ASP A 29 12.74 3.43 -6.43
C ASP A 29 11.42 3.99 -5.86
N TYR A 30 10.28 3.59 -6.41
CA TYR A 30 8.95 3.96 -5.87
C TYR A 30 8.65 3.37 -4.49
N LEU A 31 9.28 2.24 -4.13
CA LEU A 31 9.13 1.64 -2.80
C LEU A 31 10.04 2.27 -1.75
N THR A 32 11.19 2.81 -2.13
CA THR A 32 12.28 3.14 -1.20
C THR A 32 12.68 4.61 -1.16
N LYS A 33 12.60 5.34 -2.28
CA LYS A 33 12.94 6.77 -2.32
C LYS A 33 11.77 7.61 -1.82
N SER A 34 12.01 8.43 -0.80
CA SER A 34 10.98 9.22 -0.11
C SER A 34 10.13 10.05 -1.07
N GLU A 35 10.75 10.73 -2.03
CA GLU A 35 10.07 11.59 -3.00
C GLU A 35 9.15 10.80 -3.95
N LEU A 36 9.54 9.58 -4.36
CA LEU A 36 8.72 8.73 -5.20
C LEU A 36 7.66 7.98 -4.40
N LYS A 37 8.02 7.49 -3.22
CA LYS A 37 7.09 6.83 -2.28
C LYS A 37 5.95 7.78 -1.87
N ALA A 38 6.26 9.08 -1.69
CA ALA A 38 5.28 10.12 -1.37
C ALA A 38 4.22 10.32 -2.47
N THR A 39 4.49 9.95 -3.71
CA THR A 39 3.55 10.15 -4.83
C THR A 39 2.43 9.12 -4.87
N TRP A 40 2.53 8.03 -4.14
CA TRP A 40 1.54 6.95 -4.20
C TRP A 40 1.17 6.36 -2.83
N LEU A 41 2.03 6.45 -1.82
CA LEU A 41 1.82 5.87 -0.50
C LEU A 41 1.97 6.94 0.59
N SER A 42 3.19 7.27 0.96
CA SER A 42 3.50 8.20 2.04
C SER A 42 4.92 8.74 1.91
N ALA A 43 5.16 9.96 2.35
CA ALA A 43 6.52 10.48 2.51
C ALA A 43 7.26 9.75 3.64
N GLY A 44 8.57 9.92 3.68
CA GLY A 44 9.46 9.38 4.72
C GLY A 44 10.50 8.41 4.16
N ASP A 45 11.63 8.36 4.84
CA ASP A 45 12.79 7.60 4.39
C ASP A 45 12.69 6.12 4.73
N VAL A 46 13.39 5.30 3.96
CA VAL A 46 13.63 3.87 4.22
C VAL A 46 15.12 3.67 4.34
N GLU A 47 15.61 3.32 5.52
CA GLU A 47 17.02 2.98 5.70
C GLU A 47 17.36 1.67 4.99
N PRO A 48 18.39 1.64 4.11
CA PRO A 48 18.65 0.51 3.20
C PRO A 48 19.37 -0.66 3.89
N ARG A 49 18.80 -1.20 4.96
CA ARG A 49 19.36 -2.34 5.71
C ARG A 49 18.32 -2.98 6.60
N VAL A 50 18.47 -4.27 6.87
CA VAL A 50 17.69 -4.96 7.91
C VAL A 50 17.89 -4.29 9.27
N GLY A 51 16.83 -4.09 10.02
CA GLY A 51 16.78 -3.34 11.27
C GLY A 51 16.77 -1.82 11.08
N GLY A 52 16.87 -1.32 9.84
CA GLY A 52 16.77 0.09 9.52
C GLY A 52 15.37 0.65 9.76
N LYS A 53 15.30 1.95 10.00
CA LYS A 53 14.04 2.66 10.20
C LYS A 53 13.30 2.87 8.88
N VAL A 54 11.97 2.76 8.92
CA VAL A 54 11.06 3.19 7.86
C VAL A 54 10.13 4.24 8.44
N GLU A 55 10.04 5.40 7.80
CA GLU A 55 9.12 6.46 8.19
C GLU A 55 7.91 6.51 7.27
N PHE A 56 6.73 6.71 7.87
CA PHE A 56 5.46 6.88 7.16
C PHE A 56 4.80 8.19 7.59
N ARG A 57 4.74 9.15 6.67
CA ARG A 57 4.02 10.41 6.81
C ARG A 57 2.93 10.45 5.76
N PHE A 58 1.74 10.00 6.14
CA PHE A 58 0.58 9.97 5.25
C PHE A 58 -0.10 11.32 5.18
N LYS A 59 -0.40 11.75 3.98
CA LYS A 59 -1.30 12.86 3.69
C LYS A 59 -2.02 12.58 2.39
N HIS A 60 -3.20 11.98 2.48
CA HIS A 60 -3.91 11.46 1.33
C HIS A 60 -4.31 12.53 0.30
N SER A 61 -4.51 13.79 0.76
CA SER A 61 -4.75 14.93 -0.14
C SER A 61 -3.58 15.22 -1.10
N ASP A 62 -2.37 14.78 -0.78
CA ASP A 62 -1.18 15.06 -1.60
C ASP A 62 -0.98 14.00 -2.71
N LEU A 63 -1.79 12.94 -2.73
CA LEU A 63 -1.66 11.84 -3.68
C LEU A 63 -2.27 12.12 -5.06
N SER A 64 -3.11 13.16 -5.17
CA SER A 64 -3.71 13.60 -6.43
C SER A 64 -3.88 15.11 -6.46
N GLU A 65 -4.08 15.67 -7.65
CA GLU A 65 -4.41 17.11 -7.84
C GLU A 65 -5.91 17.40 -7.64
N THR A 66 -6.71 16.35 -7.39
CA THR A 66 -8.15 16.48 -7.21
C THR A 66 -8.45 16.94 -5.79
N ASP A 67 -9.08 18.10 -5.65
CA ASP A 67 -9.64 18.54 -4.37
C ASP A 67 -10.93 17.77 -4.11
N GLU A 68 -10.94 16.97 -3.05
CA GLU A 68 -12.09 16.14 -2.67
C GLU A 68 -12.30 16.15 -1.15
N PRO A 69 -13.56 16.12 -0.69
CA PRO A 69 -13.86 16.12 0.72
C PRO A 69 -13.43 14.82 1.39
N ILE A 70 -12.79 14.94 2.55
CA ILE A 70 -12.46 13.79 3.38
C ILE A 70 -13.74 13.24 4.00
N PRO A 71 -14.04 11.94 3.88
CA PRO A 71 -15.20 11.33 4.51
C PRO A 71 -15.20 11.54 6.03
N GLY A 72 -16.37 11.75 6.62
CA GLY A 72 -16.49 12.13 8.04
C GLY A 72 -15.76 11.20 9.01
N LYS A 73 -15.77 9.89 8.77
CA LYS A 73 -15.06 8.88 9.57
C LYS A 73 -13.53 9.00 9.52
N TYR A 74 -12.98 9.60 8.45
CA TYR A 74 -11.54 9.80 8.25
C TYR A 74 -11.09 11.25 8.49
N ARG A 75 -11.97 12.12 9.03
CA ARG A 75 -11.63 13.54 9.27
C ARG A 75 -10.45 13.71 10.22
N HIS A 76 -10.21 12.77 11.12
CA HIS A 76 -9.06 12.74 12.02
C HIS A 76 -7.71 12.60 11.29
N MET A 77 -7.73 12.17 10.02
CA MET A 77 -6.55 12.05 9.17
C MET A 77 -6.29 13.30 8.30
N GLN A 78 -7.08 14.36 8.46
CA GLN A 78 -7.01 15.56 7.63
C GLN A 78 -5.62 16.22 7.64
N ASP A 79 -5.00 16.27 8.81
CA ASP A 79 -3.67 16.87 9.00
C ASP A 79 -2.52 15.88 8.74
N GLY A 80 -2.87 14.67 8.29
CA GLY A 80 -1.95 13.57 8.07
C GLY A 80 -1.77 12.68 9.30
N THR A 81 -1.08 11.56 9.10
CA THR A 81 -0.72 10.62 10.15
C THR A 81 0.75 10.24 10.04
N TYR A 82 1.37 9.94 11.17
CA TYR A 82 2.78 9.54 11.23
C TYR A 82 2.94 8.29 12.09
N PHE A 83 3.74 7.36 11.59
CA PHE A 83 4.26 6.25 12.37
C PHE A 83 5.61 5.78 11.78
N GLU A 84 6.29 4.91 12.51
CA GLU A 84 7.56 4.31 12.10
C GLU A 84 7.44 2.79 12.08
N GLY A 85 8.24 2.17 11.21
CA GLY A 85 8.46 0.74 11.16
C GLY A 85 9.95 0.41 11.11
N LYS A 86 10.25 -0.88 11.02
CA LYS A 86 11.62 -1.38 10.84
C LYS A 86 11.68 -2.30 9.63
N VAL A 87 12.72 -2.15 8.83
CA VAL A 87 13.01 -3.08 7.73
C VAL A 87 13.32 -4.45 8.33
N THR A 88 12.58 -5.46 7.90
CA THR A 88 12.75 -6.87 8.29
C THR A 88 13.45 -7.67 7.20
N GLU A 89 13.30 -7.26 5.95
CA GLU A 89 14.01 -7.86 4.81
C GLU A 89 14.40 -6.77 3.81
N TRP A 90 15.64 -6.85 3.31
CA TRP A 90 16.18 -5.93 2.31
C TRP A 90 16.98 -6.73 1.27
N ASP A 91 16.36 -7.04 0.15
CA ASP A 91 17.01 -7.66 -1.01
C ASP A 91 16.70 -6.77 -2.23
N PRO A 92 17.66 -5.91 -2.63
CA PRO A 92 17.43 -4.88 -3.63
C PRO A 92 16.87 -5.43 -4.93
N TYR A 93 15.80 -4.77 -5.41
CA TYR A 93 15.07 -5.04 -6.65
C TYR A 93 14.26 -6.35 -6.66
N THR A 94 14.29 -7.12 -5.57
CA THR A 94 13.58 -8.40 -5.47
C THR A 94 12.61 -8.44 -4.30
N LYS A 95 13.04 -8.03 -3.07
CA LYS A 95 12.19 -8.14 -1.89
C LYS A 95 12.46 -7.07 -0.85
N LEU A 96 11.39 -6.44 -0.36
CA LEU A 96 11.40 -5.50 0.74
C LEU A 96 10.32 -5.89 1.73
N SER A 97 10.69 -6.03 3.01
CA SER A 97 9.71 -6.20 4.09
C SER A 97 9.97 -5.22 5.22
N TYR A 98 8.91 -4.77 5.88
CA TYR A 98 9.00 -3.93 7.06
C TYR A 98 7.77 -4.07 7.97
N THR A 99 7.96 -3.78 9.25
CA THR A 99 6.87 -3.71 10.20
C THR A 99 5.97 -2.50 9.92
N TRP A 100 4.66 -2.68 10.13
CA TRP A 100 3.63 -1.70 9.81
C TRP A 100 2.81 -1.38 11.04
N GLY A 101 3.08 -0.27 11.67
CA GLY A 101 2.29 0.33 12.75
C GLY A 101 1.83 -0.61 13.87
N GLU A 102 1.44 -0.03 14.99
CA GLU A 102 0.88 -0.76 16.14
C GLU A 102 -0.65 -0.59 16.21
N ALA A 103 -1.36 -0.68 15.08
CA ALA A 103 -2.80 -0.37 15.05
C ALA A 103 -3.66 -1.32 15.92
N THR A 104 -3.14 -2.51 16.28
CA THR A 104 -3.90 -3.55 17.01
C THR A 104 -3.17 -4.13 18.21
N GLY A 105 -2.03 -3.54 18.61
CA GLY A 105 -1.18 -4.08 19.69
C GLY A 105 -0.25 -5.22 19.26
N GLU A 106 -0.46 -5.81 18.09
CA GLU A 106 0.49 -6.70 17.42
C GLU A 106 1.12 -5.98 16.24
N VAL A 107 2.43 -6.19 16.05
CA VAL A 107 3.15 -5.58 14.94
C VAL A 107 2.81 -6.36 13.68
N SER A 108 2.11 -5.71 12.75
CA SER A 108 1.88 -6.29 11.42
C SER A 108 3.09 -6.08 10.52
N GLU A 109 3.17 -6.82 9.42
CA GLU A 109 4.29 -6.76 8.49
C GLU A 109 3.81 -6.71 7.05
N VAL A 110 4.44 -5.83 6.27
CA VAL A 110 4.22 -5.71 4.82
C VAL A 110 5.44 -6.20 4.08
N THR A 111 5.20 -7.05 3.09
CA THR A 111 6.22 -7.57 2.16
C THR A 111 5.87 -7.20 0.74
N TYR A 112 6.86 -6.70 -0.01
CA TYR A 112 6.82 -6.51 -1.45
C TYR A 112 7.81 -7.45 -2.11
N GLU A 113 7.33 -8.25 -3.07
CA GLU A 113 8.16 -9.09 -3.92
C GLU A 113 8.04 -8.61 -5.36
N LEU A 114 9.17 -8.45 -6.04
CA LEU A 114 9.26 -8.01 -7.43
C LEU A 114 9.78 -9.17 -8.28
N ILE A 115 8.93 -9.69 -9.16
CA ILE A 115 9.25 -10.84 -10.02
C ILE A 115 9.26 -10.37 -11.48
N PRO A 116 10.44 -10.28 -12.11
CA PRO A 116 10.55 -9.90 -13.51
C PRO A 116 9.69 -10.81 -14.41
N GLN A 117 8.99 -10.20 -15.34
CA GLN A 117 8.15 -10.87 -16.32
C GLN A 117 8.63 -10.54 -17.75
N LYS A 118 8.05 -11.21 -18.75
CA LYS A 118 8.30 -10.86 -20.16
C LYS A 118 7.81 -9.45 -20.48
N ASN A 119 8.35 -8.87 -21.57
CA ASN A 119 7.97 -7.57 -22.11
C ASN A 119 8.13 -6.41 -21.11
N GLU A 120 9.26 -6.38 -20.39
CA GLU A 120 9.58 -5.34 -19.42
C GLU A 120 8.48 -5.11 -18.37
N LYS A 121 7.77 -6.16 -18.01
CA LYS A 121 6.80 -6.15 -16.92
C LYS A 121 7.40 -6.76 -15.67
N VAL A 122 6.84 -6.37 -14.52
CA VAL A 122 7.18 -6.91 -13.21
C VAL A 122 5.90 -7.27 -12.50
N LEU A 123 5.82 -8.50 -12.00
CA LEU A 123 4.77 -8.88 -11.08
C LEU A 123 5.17 -8.41 -9.68
N LEU A 124 4.45 -7.43 -9.17
CA LEU A 124 4.49 -7.04 -7.76
C LEU A 124 3.53 -7.91 -6.99
N ILE A 125 4.02 -8.57 -5.94
CA ILE A 125 3.22 -9.22 -4.92
C ILE A 125 3.37 -8.41 -3.64
N LEU A 126 2.26 -7.86 -3.14
CA LEU A 126 2.19 -7.23 -1.83
C LEU A 126 1.44 -8.17 -0.88
N THR A 127 2.06 -8.51 0.24
CA THR A 127 1.45 -9.29 1.31
C THR A 127 1.51 -8.51 2.62
N HIS A 128 0.39 -8.40 3.34
CA HIS A 128 0.31 -7.81 4.67
C HIS A 128 -0.21 -8.86 5.63
N VAL A 129 0.60 -9.22 6.61
CA VAL A 129 0.33 -10.28 7.58
C VAL A 129 0.14 -9.71 8.99
N HIS A 130 -0.39 -10.55 9.88
CA HIS A 130 -0.64 -10.24 11.30
C HIS A 130 -1.65 -9.09 11.51
N LEU A 131 -2.66 -8.98 10.64
CA LEU A 131 -3.73 -7.98 10.74
C LEU A 131 -4.80 -8.32 11.78
N GLY A 132 -4.74 -9.52 12.37
CA GLY A 132 -5.84 -10.05 13.18
C GLY A 132 -7.06 -10.42 12.33
N GLU A 133 -8.18 -10.71 13.01
CA GLU A 133 -9.40 -11.18 12.33
C GLU A 133 -10.56 -10.17 12.43
N ASP A 134 -10.31 -8.95 12.96
CA ASP A 134 -11.34 -7.91 13.02
C ASP A 134 -11.75 -7.48 11.60
N PRO A 135 -13.00 -7.70 11.19
CA PRO A 135 -13.46 -7.33 9.85
C PRO A 135 -13.26 -5.84 9.53
N THR A 136 -13.37 -4.96 10.51
CA THR A 136 -13.20 -3.51 10.34
C THR A 136 -11.77 -3.19 9.93
N VAL A 137 -10.79 -3.82 10.59
CA VAL A 137 -9.36 -3.67 10.25
C VAL A 137 -9.09 -4.24 8.87
N LEU A 138 -9.57 -5.45 8.58
CA LEU A 138 -9.36 -6.12 7.30
C LEU A 138 -9.97 -5.31 6.14
N ILE A 139 -11.16 -4.75 6.30
CA ILE A 139 -11.82 -3.90 5.28
C ILE A 139 -10.99 -2.64 5.04
N SER A 140 -10.64 -1.92 6.11
CA SER A 140 -9.91 -0.66 6.03
C SER A 140 -8.53 -0.84 5.37
N VAL A 141 -7.77 -1.84 5.82
CA VAL A 141 -6.43 -2.13 5.27
C VAL A 141 -6.52 -2.58 3.80
N SER A 142 -7.51 -3.42 3.48
CA SER A 142 -7.72 -3.89 2.11
C SER A 142 -8.07 -2.77 1.15
N ALA A 143 -8.98 -1.88 1.54
CA ALA A 143 -9.39 -0.72 0.76
C ALA A 143 -8.21 0.26 0.60
N GLY A 144 -7.45 0.51 1.65
CA GLY A 144 -6.26 1.33 1.63
C GLY A 144 -5.22 0.82 0.63
N TRP A 145 -4.81 -0.43 0.76
CA TRP A 145 -3.83 -1.03 -0.16
C TRP A 145 -4.32 -1.05 -1.61
N HIS A 146 -5.58 -1.41 -1.84
CA HIS A 146 -6.14 -1.39 -3.19
C HIS A 146 -6.03 0.00 -3.81
N THR A 147 -6.41 1.03 -3.07
CA THR A 147 -6.37 2.43 -3.52
C THR A 147 -4.93 2.88 -3.81
N HIS A 148 -4.01 2.65 -2.89
CA HIS A 148 -2.60 2.99 -3.06
C HIS A 148 -1.96 2.27 -4.26
N LEU A 149 -2.29 1.00 -4.48
CA LEU A 149 -1.78 0.25 -5.63
C LEU A 149 -2.35 0.75 -6.97
N VAL A 150 -3.59 1.26 -7.01
CA VAL A 150 -4.14 1.94 -8.20
C VAL A 150 -3.33 3.20 -8.49
N ILE A 151 -3.05 4.01 -7.48
CA ILE A 151 -2.24 5.23 -7.63
C ILE A 151 -0.82 4.91 -8.09
N LEU A 152 -0.18 3.87 -7.54
CA LEU A 152 1.15 3.41 -7.98
C LEU A 152 1.15 3.05 -9.46
N ILE A 153 0.14 2.33 -9.93
CA ILE A 153 0.00 1.96 -11.36
C ILE A 153 -0.12 3.21 -12.22
N ASP A 154 -1.00 4.15 -11.85
CA ASP A 154 -1.21 5.40 -12.58
C ASP A 154 0.12 6.18 -12.69
N ARG A 155 0.87 6.32 -11.58
CA ARG A 155 2.18 6.99 -11.57
C ARG A 155 3.20 6.32 -12.48
N LEU A 156 3.28 4.99 -12.44
CA LEU A 156 4.20 4.23 -13.29
C LEU A 156 3.80 4.30 -14.78
N GLU A 157 2.53 4.46 -15.10
CA GLU A 157 2.02 4.62 -16.46
C GLU A 157 2.00 6.09 -16.93
N GLY A 158 2.37 7.04 -16.08
CA GLY A 158 2.36 8.48 -16.39
C GLY A 158 0.96 9.08 -16.46
N ILE A 159 0.00 8.47 -15.77
CA ILE A 159 -1.39 8.91 -15.68
C ILE A 159 -1.57 9.72 -14.39
N SER A 160 -2.31 10.81 -14.44
CA SER A 160 -2.72 11.55 -13.23
C SER A 160 -3.71 10.71 -12.43
N PRO A 161 -3.40 10.37 -11.14
CA PRO A 161 -4.31 9.59 -10.31
C PRO A 161 -5.63 10.32 -10.05
N LYS A 162 -6.69 9.54 -9.91
CA LYS A 162 -7.96 10.03 -9.36
C LYS A 162 -7.79 10.40 -7.89
N GLY A 163 -8.73 11.18 -7.34
CA GLY A 163 -8.74 11.49 -5.93
C GLY A 163 -8.75 10.23 -5.06
N PHE A 164 -7.96 10.26 -3.99
CA PHE A 164 -7.79 9.11 -3.08
C PHE A 164 -9.13 8.64 -2.51
N TRP A 165 -9.93 9.58 -1.98
CA TRP A 165 -11.17 9.24 -1.28
C TRP A 165 -12.26 8.72 -2.21
N ALA A 166 -12.32 9.19 -3.45
CA ALA A 166 -13.26 8.68 -4.45
C ALA A 166 -13.00 7.19 -4.77
N VAL A 167 -11.74 6.79 -4.86
CA VAL A 167 -11.36 5.38 -5.08
C VAL A 167 -11.52 4.58 -3.80
N HIS A 168 -11.04 5.10 -2.66
CA HIS A 168 -11.07 4.42 -1.37
C HIS A 168 -12.49 4.07 -0.92
N ASN A 169 -13.43 5.02 -0.96
CA ASN A 169 -14.81 4.78 -0.55
C ASN A 169 -15.45 3.63 -1.34
N LYS A 170 -15.23 3.62 -2.66
CA LYS A 170 -15.72 2.53 -3.50
C LYS A 170 -15.10 1.19 -3.12
N MET A 171 -13.80 1.15 -2.90
CA MET A 171 -13.11 -0.08 -2.50
C MET A 171 -13.56 -0.56 -1.12
N GLU A 172 -13.77 0.35 -0.19
CA GLU A 172 -14.27 0.02 1.14
C GLU A 172 -15.63 -0.67 1.07
N GLU A 173 -16.59 -0.12 0.31
CA GLU A 173 -17.90 -0.76 0.07
C GLU A 173 -17.77 -2.15 -0.58
N GLU A 174 -16.82 -2.32 -1.49
CA GLU A 174 -16.57 -3.61 -2.14
C GLU A 174 -15.99 -4.63 -1.16
N TYR A 175 -15.04 -4.23 -0.31
CA TYR A 175 -14.48 -5.12 0.73
C TYR A 175 -15.48 -5.40 1.87
N GLU A 176 -16.35 -4.45 2.21
CA GLU A 176 -17.46 -4.71 3.14
C GLU A 176 -18.36 -5.86 2.64
N ARG A 177 -18.67 -5.88 1.34
CA ARG A 177 -19.44 -6.97 0.73
C ARG A 177 -18.68 -8.31 0.70
N LEU A 178 -17.37 -8.27 0.48
CA LEU A 178 -16.54 -9.47 0.37
C LEU A 178 -16.23 -10.10 1.73
N ILE A 179 -16.06 -9.30 2.77
CA ILE A 179 -15.66 -9.74 4.11
C ILE A 179 -16.87 -9.87 5.02
N GLY A 180 -17.82 -8.93 4.97
CA GLY A 180 -18.99 -8.89 5.84
C GLY A 180 -20.05 -9.96 5.58
N ASN A 181 -19.93 -10.70 4.47
CA ASN A 181 -20.82 -11.83 4.12
C ASN A 181 -20.20 -13.21 4.43
N LYS A 182 -19.12 -13.25 5.21
CA LYS A 182 -18.49 -14.49 5.70
C LYS A 182 -18.84 -14.69 7.21
#